data_caa6ac053958fce4b8cdef9b8cec9c4b
#
_entry.id   caa6ac053958fce4b8cdef9b8cec9c4b
#
_cell.length_a   1.000
_cell.length_b   1.000
_cell.length_c   1.000
_cell.angle_alpha   90.00
_cell.angle_beta   90.00
_cell.angle_gamma   90.00
#
_symmetry.space_group_name_H-M   'P 1'
#
loop_
_entity.id
_entity.type
_entity.pdbx_description
1 polymer ?
#
loop_
_entity_poly.entity_id
_entity_poly.type
_entity_poly.pdbx_seq_one_letter_code
_entity_poly.pdbx_strand_id
1 'polypeptide(L)'
;HILPAMKPYQVMYGVLNALDYGSPQHRERLIFIGSRDGELPNIPIKEFVTPTHNEPVTLMDAIGDIQEDPGEYLNYSPARKAVYDRIPAGKNWRFVRDSDQFDKDEVKNIMGGAYNSSGGRVGFWRRLSFDKWSPTLTTSPVQKATGLCHPIQTRPLSIKEYARIQGFPDSWKFEGSLNSRYKQIGNAVPIPLGRAIGQSIKGLMG
;
A
#
# COMPACT_ATOMS: atom_id res chain seq x y z
N HIS A 1 4.17 21.54 -13.54
CA HIS A 1 4.27 22.86 -12.89
C HIS A 1 5.14 22.89 -11.61
N ILE A 2 5.71 21.76 -11.14
CA ILE A 2 6.56 21.73 -9.94
C ILE A 2 7.97 22.28 -10.27
N LEU A 3 8.61 21.79 -11.33
CA LEU A 3 9.98 22.18 -11.68
C LEU A 3 10.18 23.67 -11.89
N PRO A 4 9.27 24.41 -12.56
CA PRO A 4 9.40 25.88 -12.67
C PRO A 4 9.37 26.59 -11.31
N ALA A 5 8.61 26.09 -10.34
CA ALA A 5 8.56 26.67 -9.00
C ALA A 5 9.84 26.39 -8.18
N MET A 6 10.65 25.43 -8.59
CA MET A 6 11.91 25.05 -7.95
C MET A 6 13.15 25.68 -8.62
N LYS A 7 12.98 26.67 -9.50
CA LYS A 7 14.08 27.31 -10.24
C LYS A 7 15.31 27.77 -9.42
N PRO A 8 15.18 28.24 -8.17
CA PRO A 8 16.37 28.58 -7.38
C PRO A 8 17.11 27.36 -6.82
N TYR A 9 16.59 26.14 -7.03
CA TYR A 9 17.19 24.91 -6.53
C TYR A 9 17.79 24.07 -7.66
N GLN A 10 18.91 23.44 -7.39
CA GLN A 10 19.33 22.28 -8.16
C GLN A 10 18.43 21.11 -7.77
N VAL A 11 17.80 20.42 -8.73
CA VAL A 11 16.74 19.45 -8.46
C VAL A 11 17.04 18.10 -9.11
N MET A 12 16.97 17.06 -8.30
CA MET A 12 16.94 15.66 -8.70
C MET A 12 15.53 15.11 -8.48
N TYR A 13 15.00 14.29 -9.39
CA TYR A 13 13.69 13.69 -9.22
C TYR A 13 13.57 12.33 -9.94
N GLY A 14 12.61 11.54 -9.52
CA GLY A 14 12.27 10.27 -10.16
C GLY A 14 11.33 9.43 -9.30
N VAL A 15 10.94 8.29 -9.84
CA VAL A 15 10.02 7.37 -9.18
C VAL A 15 10.80 6.32 -8.41
N LEU A 16 10.49 6.18 -7.11
CA LEU A 16 11.01 5.14 -6.24
C LEU A 16 9.86 4.21 -5.80
N ASN A 17 10.13 2.90 -5.74
CA ASN A 17 9.17 1.92 -5.24
C ASN A 17 9.55 1.50 -3.82
N ALA A 18 8.61 1.55 -2.90
CA ALA A 18 8.82 1.19 -1.50
C ALA A 18 9.29 -0.26 -1.29
N LEU A 19 8.97 -1.18 -2.21
CA LEU A 19 9.47 -2.56 -2.18
C LEU A 19 10.99 -2.63 -2.17
N ASP A 20 11.66 -1.78 -2.95
CA ASP A 20 13.12 -1.77 -3.11
C ASP A 20 13.83 -1.35 -1.80
N TYR A 21 13.06 -0.89 -0.81
CA TYR A 21 13.54 -0.36 0.48
C TYR A 21 13.04 -1.15 1.69
N GLY A 22 12.46 -2.34 1.47
CA GLY A 22 12.01 -3.22 2.54
C GLY A 22 10.59 -2.95 3.08
N SER A 23 9.78 -2.19 2.35
CA SER A 23 8.35 -2.11 2.66
C SER A 23 7.62 -3.31 2.03
N PRO A 24 6.77 -4.04 2.76
CA PRO A 24 5.97 -5.14 2.19
C PRO A 24 4.80 -4.62 1.35
N GLN A 25 5.05 -3.59 0.55
CA GLN A 25 4.01 -2.88 -0.22
C GLN A 25 4.57 -2.34 -1.53
N HIS A 26 3.93 -2.70 -2.65
CA HIS A 26 4.17 -2.05 -3.93
C HIS A 26 3.56 -0.64 -3.89
N ARG A 27 4.43 0.37 -3.75
CA ARG A 27 4.03 1.77 -3.66
C ARG A 27 5.06 2.67 -4.32
N GLU A 28 4.76 3.09 -5.52
CA GLU A 28 5.59 4.03 -6.26
C GLU A 28 5.27 5.47 -5.85
N ARG A 29 6.33 6.26 -5.70
CA ARG A 29 6.25 7.69 -5.38
C ARG A 29 7.22 8.48 -6.23
N LEU A 30 6.73 9.55 -6.83
CA LEU A 30 7.58 10.54 -7.46
C LEU A 30 8.20 11.40 -6.35
N ILE A 31 9.52 11.34 -6.26
CA ILE A 31 10.31 12.05 -5.26
C ILE A 31 11.05 13.20 -5.93
N PHE A 32 11.09 14.35 -5.28
CA PHE A 32 11.91 15.51 -5.65
C PHE A 32 12.86 15.80 -4.50
N ILE A 33 14.15 15.93 -4.81
CA ILE A 33 15.19 16.37 -3.88
C ILE A 33 15.76 17.66 -4.45
N GLY A 34 15.70 18.74 -3.70
CA GLY A 34 16.18 20.05 -4.09
C GLY A 34 17.26 20.55 -3.14
N SER A 35 18.38 21.03 -3.68
CA SER A 35 19.41 21.74 -2.93
C SER A 35 19.43 23.21 -3.35
N ARG A 36 19.42 24.11 -2.36
CA ARG A 36 19.53 25.57 -2.60
C ARG A 36 20.98 26.02 -2.68
N ASP A 37 21.80 25.51 -1.79
CA ASP A 37 23.15 26.04 -1.53
C ASP A 37 24.26 25.02 -1.80
N GLY A 38 23.91 23.79 -2.18
CA GLY A 38 24.84 22.71 -2.44
C GLY A 38 24.62 22.04 -3.80
N GLU A 39 25.62 21.35 -4.28
CA GLU A 39 25.52 20.59 -5.51
C GLU A 39 24.88 19.22 -5.26
N LEU A 40 23.93 18.84 -6.12
CA LEU A 40 23.43 17.49 -6.20
C LEU A 40 24.24 16.70 -7.25
N PRO A 41 24.54 15.41 -7.01
CA PRO A 41 25.21 14.62 -8.02
C PRO A 41 24.33 14.46 -9.26
N ASN A 42 24.93 14.53 -10.44
CA ASN A 42 24.23 14.32 -11.71
C ASN A 42 24.07 12.83 -12.03
N ILE A 43 23.31 12.14 -11.21
CA ILE A 43 23.01 10.71 -11.35
C ILE A 43 21.50 10.50 -11.20
N PRO A 44 20.94 9.38 -11.72
CA PRO A 44 19.55 9.03 -11.50
C PRO A 44 19.21 8.89 -10.01
N ILE A 45 17.99 9.30 -9.61
CA ILE A 45 17.57 9.22 -8.21
C ILE A 45 17.65 7.82 -7.61
N LYS A 46 17.49 6.77 -8.42
CA LYS A 46 17.62 5.36 -7.97
C LYS A 46 19.06 4.97 -7.64
N GLU A 47 20.03 5.66 -8.20
CA GLU A 47 21.43 5.49 -7.86
C GLU A 47 21.79 6.30 -6.62
N PHE A 48 21.20 7.50 -6.49
CA PHE A 48 21.37 8.35 -5.32
C PHE A 48 20.73 7.75 -4.06
N VAL A 49 19.48 7.28 -4.17
CA VAL A 49 18.78 6.56 -3.10
C VAL A 49 18.87 5.07 -3.41
N THR A 50 19.98 4.47 -3.01
CA THR A 50 20.26 3.06 -3.33
C THR A 50 19.27 2.11 -2.67
N PRO A 51 18.70 1.15 -3.40
CA PRO A 51 17.87 0.09 -2.85
C PRO A 51 18.56 -0.63 -1.68
N THR A 52 17.80 -0.95 -0.65
CA THR A 52 18.29 -1.64 0.55
C THR A 52 17.92 -3.11 0.59
N HIS A 53 17.02 -3.54 -0.30
CA HIS A 53 16.52 -4.92 -0.39
C HIS A 53 16.56 -5.42 -1.83
N ASN A 54 17.08 -6.60 -2.04
CA ASN A 54 17.08 -7.28 -3.33
C ASN A 54 15.83 -8.14 -3.53
N GLU A 55 15.27 -8.64 -2.42
CA GLU A 55 14.04 -9.44 -2.41
C GLU A 55 12.93 -8.69 -1.65
N PRO A 56 11.70 -8.73 -2.16
CA PRO A 56 10.57 -8.08 -1.49
C PRO A 56 10.23 -8.74 -0.15
N VAL A 57 10.02 -7.92 0.88
CA VAL A 57 9.46 -8.35 2.15
C VAL A 57 7.99 -8.78 1.92
N THR A 58 7.60 -9.90 2.50
CA THR A 58 6.25 -10.47 2.35
C THR A 58 5.29 -9.96 3.43
N LEU A 59 3.99 -10.20 3.24
CA LEU A 59 3.01 -9.94 4.30
C LEU A 59 3.17 -10.90 5.48
N MET A 60 3.69 -12.13 5.26
CA MET A 60 4.01 -13.03 6.36
C MET A 60 5.06 -12.42 7.29
N ASP A 61 6.12 -11.84 6.72
CA ASP A 61 7.18 -11.20 7.49
C ASP A 61 6.69 -9.98 8.27
N ALA A 62 5.72 -9.24 7.73
CA ALA A 62 5.25 -7.99 8.31
C ALA A 62 4.15 -8.16 9.37
N ILE A 63 3.21 -9.09 9.15
CA ILE A 63 1.96 -9.21 9.94
C ILE A 63 1.62 -10.64 10.33
N GLY A 64 2.48 -11.62 10.03
CA GLY A 64 2.20 -13.03 10.29
C GLY A 64 2.09 -13.35 11.79
N ASP A 65 2.80 -12.63 12.63
CA ASP A 65 2.83 -12.80 14.09
C ASP A 65 1.66 -12.17 14.85
N ILE A 66 0.84 -11.33 14.20
CA ILE A 66 -0.29 -10.63 14.84
C ILE A 66 -1.67 -11.12 14.38
N GLN A 67 -1.76 -12.29 13.78
CA GLN A 67 -3.02 -12.83 13.24
C GLN A 67 -4.08 -13.09 14.32
N GLU A 68 -3.67 -13.50 15.52
CA GLU A 68 -4.58 -13.81 16.63
C GLU A 68 -5.09 -12.56 17.34
N ASP A 69 -4.26 -11.50 17.41
CA ASP A 69 -4.63 -10.20 17.97
C ASP A 69 -4.33 -9.05 16.99
N PRO A 70 -5.14 -8.90 15.95
CA PRO A 70 -4.93 -7.86 14.95
C PRO A 70 -5.29 -6.45 15.43
N GLY A 71 -5.94 -6.30 16.57
CA GLY A 71 -6.47 -5.03 17.05
C GLY A 71 -7.72 -4.56 16.26
N GLU A 72 -7.98 -3.25 16.27
CA GLU A 72 -9.20 -2.66 15.69
C GLU A 72 -9.18 -2.60 14.16
N TYR A 73 -10.34 -2.87 13.56
CA TYR A 73 -10.56 -2.78 12.11
C TYR A 73 -11.99 -2.38 11.75
N LEU A 74 -12.18 -1.87 10.54
CA LEU A 74 -13.50 -1.63 9.96
C LEU A 74 -14.15 -2.96 9.53
N ASN A 75 -15.48 -2.97 9.45
CA ASN A 75 -16.22 -4.15 9.01
C ASN A 75 -16.68 -4.02 7.55
N TYR A 76 -16.76 -5.13 6.84
CA TYR A 76 -17.50 -5.21 5.59
C TYR A 76 -19.01 -5.31 5.87
N SER A 77 -19.84 -4.86 4.91
CA SER A 77 -21.25 -5.24 4.90
C SER A 77 -21.40 -6.75 4.72
N PRO A 78 -22.49 -7.38 5.22
CA PRO A 78 -22.72 -8.82 5.06
C PRO A 78 -22.63 -9.28 3.60
N ALA A 79 -23.24 -8.53 2.67
CA ALA A 79 -23.19 -8.83 1.24
C ALA A 79 -21.76 -8.81 0.70
N ARG A 80 -20.95 -7.81 1.06
CA ARG A 80 -19.55 -7.71 0.66
C ARG A 80 -18.70 -8.83 1.26
N LYS A 81 -18.95 -9.18 2.51
CA LYS A 81 -18.28 -10.30 3.18
C LYS A 81 -18.54 -11.60 2.43
N ALA A 82 -19.79 -11.88 2.04
CA ALA A 82 -20.17 -13.07 1.29
C ALA A 82 -19.41 -13.23 -0.03
N VAL A 83 -19.11 -12.13 -0.75
CA VAL A 83 -18.27 -12.18 -1.94
C VAL A 83 -16.81 -12.44 -1.59
N TYR A 84 -16.27 -11.81 -0.57
CA TYR A 84 -14.89 -12.06 -0.15
C TYR A 84 -14.66 -13.49 0.36
N ASP A 85 -15.67 -14.11 1.01
CA ASP A 85 -15.58 -15.50 1.46
C ASP A 85 -15.34 -16.48 0.30
N ARG A 86 -15.74 -16.08 -0.92
CA ARG A 86 -15.60 -16.86 -2.16
C ARG A 86 -14.26 -16.59 -2.90
N ILE A 87 -13.46 -15.61 -2.46
CA ILE A 87 -12.21 -15.23 -3.10
C ILE A 87 -11.04 -15.85 -2.36
N PRO A 88 -10.30 -16.80 -2.98
CA PRO A 88 -9.11 -17.39 -2.38
C PRO A 88 -7.99 -16.38 -2.16
N ALA A 89 -7.04 -16.68 -1.28
CA ALA A 89 -5.84 -15.90 -1.06
C ALA A 89 -5.09 -15.62 -2.37
N GLY A 90 -4.63 -14.39 -2.55
CA GLY A 90 -3.93 -13.93 -3.74
C GLY A 90 -4.81 -13.66 -4.97
N LYS A 91 -6.12 -13.94 -4.90
CA LYS A 91 -7.07 -13.71 -6.00
C LYS A 91 -7.87 -12.41 -5.78
N ASN A 92 -8.63 -12.02 -6.79
CA ASN A 92 -9.53 -10.88 -6.76
C ASN A 92 -10.93 -11.26 -7.27
N TRP A 93 -11.83 -10.30 -7.35
CA TRP A 93 -13.22 -10.50 -7.79
C TRP A 93 -13.38 -11.23 -9.13
N ARG A 94 -12.38 -11.17 -10.03
CA ARG A 94 -12.44 -11.89 -11.32
C ARG A 94 -12.51 -13.40 -11.13
N PHE A 95 -11.91 -13.92 -10.07
CA PHE A 95 -12.03 -15.33 -9.74
C PHE A 95 -13.49 -15.73 -9.56
N VAL A 96 -14.29 -14.90 -8.88
CA VAL A 96 -15.73 -15.15 -8.68
C VAL A 96 -16.51 -14.93 -9.98
N ARG A 97 -16.22 -13.85 -10.72
CA ARG A 97 -16.87 -13.54 -12.01
C ARG A 97 -16.67 -14.65 -13.04
N ASP A 98 -15.45 -15.16 -13.14
CA ASP A 98 -15.07 -16.08 -14.21
C ASP A 98 -15.35 -17.56 -13.82
N SER A 99 -15.82 -17.80 -12.60
CA SER A 99 -16.24 -19.13 -12.11
C SER A 99 -17.70 -19.39 -12.40
N ASP A 100 -18.00 -20.59 -12.88
CA ASP A 100 -19.38 -21.04 -13.09
C ASP A 100 -20.08 -21.48 -11.78
N GLN A 101 -19.36 -21.45 -10.66
CA GLN A 101 -19.89 -21.85 -9.33
C GLN A 101 -20.68 -20.74 -8.63
N PHE A 102 -20.71 -19.52 -9.19
CA PHE A 102 -21.31 -18.36 -8.56
C PHE A 102 -22.34 -17.68 -9.44
N ASP A 103 -23.43 -17.22 -8.81
CA ASP A 103 -24.41 -16.38 -9.49
C ASP A 103 -23.79 -15.03 -9.85
N LYS A 104 -23.65 -14.83 -11.18
CA LYS A 104 -23.02 -13.62 -11.74
C LYS A 104 -23.85 -12.37 -11.49
N ASP A 105 -25.18 -12.49 -11.43
CA ASP A 105 -26.07 -11.36 -11.19
C ASP A 105 -26.03 -10.92 -9.72
N GLU A 106 -25.94 -11.88 -8.77
CA GLU A 106 -25.70 -11.58 -7.37
C GLU A 106 -24.42 -10.77 -7.19
N VAL A 107 -23.31 -11.26 -7.74
CA VAL A 107 -21.99 -10.60 -7.65
C VAL A 107 -22.02 -9.22 -8.30
N LYS A 108 -22.63 -9.09 -9.47
CA LYS A 108 -22.79 -7.83 -10.19
C LYS A 108 -23.59 -6.81 -9.37
N ASN A 109 -24.69 -7.22 -8.75
CA ASN A 109 -25.51 -6.35 -7.91
C ASN A 109 -24.73 -5.85 -6.69
N ILE A 110 -23.98 -6.71 -6.02
CA ILE A 110 -23.15 -6.34 -4.85
C ILE A 110 -22.00 -5.40 -5.25
N MET A 111 -21.34 -5.66 -6.37
CA MET A 111 -20.22 -4.86 -6.86
C MET A 111 -20.68 -3.55 -7.53
N GLY A 112 -21.89 -3.51 -8.09
CA GLY A 112 -22.42 -2.37 -8.81
C GLY A 112 -21.51 -1.96 -9.97
N GLY A 113 -21.30 -0.65 -10.15
CA GLY A 113 -20.47 -0.12 -11.23
C GLY A 113 -19.04 -0.65 -11.28
N ALA A 114 -18.50 -1.17 -10.17
CA ALA A 114 -17.17 -1.77 -10.13
C ALA A 114 -17.09 -3.06 -10.96
N TYR A 115 -18.18 -3.79 -11.12
CA TYR A 115 -18.23 -5.03 -11.92
C TYR A 115 -17.97 -4.80 -13.40
N ASN A 116 -18.48 -3.68 -13.94
CA ASN A 116 -18.36 -3.31 -15.34
C ASN A 116 -17.15 -2.40 -15.63
N SER A 117 -16.32 -2.11 -14.63
CA SER A 117 -15.16 -1.24 -14.82
C SER A 117 -14.15 -1.88 -15.76
N SER A 118 -14.00 -1.30 -16.96
CA SER A 118 -12.97 -1.64 -17.94
C SER A 118 -11.63 -0.99 -17.56
N GLY A 119 -10.55 -1.46 -18.16
CA GLY A 119 -9.28 -0.75 -18.15
C GLY A 119 -8.38 -1.05 -16.95
N GLY A 120 -7.90 -2.27 -16.85
CA GLY A 120 -6.70 -2.60 -16.04
C GLY A 120 -6.85 -2.53 -14.53
N ARG A 121 -7.99 -2.10 -14.01
CA ARG A 121 -8.26 -2.03 -12.56
C ARG A 121 -8.48 -3.42 -11.96
N VAL A 122 -7.45 -4.24 -12.06
CA VAL A 122 -7.41 -5.62 -11.53
C VAL A 122 -7.39 -5.63 -10.00
N GLY A 123 -7.31 -4.46 -9.36
CA GLY A 123 -7.12 -4.32 -7.94
C GLY A 123 -8.38 -4.40 -7.06
N PHE A 124 -9.58 -4.40 -7.70
CA PHE A 124 -10.83 -4.45 -6.94
C PHE A 124 -10.98 -5.75 -6.16
N TRP A 125 -11.50 -5.65 -4.95
CA TRP A 125 -11.91 -6.77 -4.13
C TRP A 125 -10.87 -7.89 -4.13
N ARG A 126 -9.67 -7.57 -3.68
CA ARG A 126 -8.55 -8.50 -3.61
C ARG A 126 -8.45 -9.09 -2.21
N ARG A 127 -8.41 -10.41 -2.12
CA ARG A 127 -7.87 -11.09 -0.94
C ARG A 127 -6.35 -11.15 -1.08
N LEU A 128 -5.64 -10.68 -0.09
CA LEU A 128 -4.19 -10.71 -0.03
C LEU A 128 -3.67 -12.14 0.12
N SER A 129 -2.36 -12.31 0.03
CA SER A 129 -1.67 -13.58 0.29
C SER A 129 -0.44 -13.31 1.15
N PHE A 130 -0.16 -14.18 2.09
CA PHE A 130 0.99 -14.03 2.99
C PHE A 130 2.34 -14.19 2.30
N ASP A 131 2.39 -14.93 1.21
CA ASP A 131 3.60 -15.15 0.40
C ASP A 131 3.96 -13.98 -0.54
N LYS A 132 3.18 -12.90 -0.50
CA LYS A 132 3.35 -11.73 -1.37
C LYS A 132 3.32 -10.43 -0.57
N TRP A 133 3.71 -9.36 -1.25
CA TRP A 133 3.55 -8.00 -0.77
C TRP A 133 2.12 -7.48 -0.97
N SER A 134 1.77 -6.41 -0.27
CA SER A 134 0.50 -5.69 -0.46
C SER A 134 0.56 -4.77 -1.68
N PRO A 135 -0.51 -4.62 -2.44
CA PRO A 135 -0.71 -3.43 -3.26
C PRO A 135 -0.69 -2.15 -2.40
N THR A 136 -0.62 -1.00 -3.07
CA THR A 136 -0.65 0.30 -2.37
C THR A 136 -1.83 0.39 -1.40
N LEU A 137 -1.54 0.58 -0.12
CA LEU A 137 -2.54 0.90 0.90
C LEU A 137 -3.13 2.28 0.64
N THR A 138 -4.45 2.37 0.66
CA THR A 138 -5.19 3.62 0.51
C THR A 138 -5.63 4.18 1.85
N THR A 139 -6.35 5.29 1.84
CA THR A 139 -6.84 5.94 3.06
C THR A 139 -7.99 5.21 3.77
N SER A 140 -8.49 4.13 3.17
CA SER A 140 -9.49 3.26 3.79
C SER A 140 -9.44 1.85 3.17
N PRO A 141 -9.42 0.79 3.99
CA PRO A 141 -9.39 -0.60 3.51
C PRO A 141 -10.74 -1.07 2.95
N VAL A 142 -11.80 -0.30 3.17
CA VAL A 142 -13.18 -0.67 2.77
C VAL A 142 -13.68 0.09 1.55
N GLN A 143 -12.82 0.81 0.84
CA GLN A 143 -13.22 1.46 -0.42
C GLN A 143 -13.61 0.41 -1.46
N LYS A 144 -14.68 0.68 -2.24
CA LYS A 144 -15.16 -0.26 -3.27
C LYS A 144 -14.07 -0.59 -4.28
N ALA A 145 -13.33 0.43 -4.73
CA ALA A 145 -12.34 0.29 -5.80
C ALA A 145 -10.99 -0.32 -5.37
N THR A 146 -10.63 -0.23 -4.09
CA THR A 146 -9.28 -0.59 -3.60
C THR A 146 -9.34 -1.40 -2.31
N GLY A 147 -10.48 -2.05 -2.03
CA GLY A 147 -10.65 -2.89 -0.85
C GLY A 147 -9.69 -4.08 -0.86
N LEU A 148 -8.95 -4.21 0.22
CA LEU A 148 -8.02 -5.29 0.46
C LEU A 148 -8.53 -6.14 1.63
N CYS A 149 -8.69 -7.44 1.39
CA CYS A 149 -9.09 -8.40 2.41
C CYS A 149 -7.85 -9.09 2.98
N HIS A 150 -7.86 -9.35 4.28
CA HIS A 150 -6.83 -10.14 4.95
C HIS A 150 -6.68 -11.53 4.29
N PRO A 151 -5.47 -12.10 4.24
CA PRO A 151 -5.21 -13.35 3.52
C PRO A 151 -6.10 -14.52 3.92
N ILE A 152 -6.35 -14.72 5.22
CA ILE A 152 -7.10 -15.86 5.76
C ILE A 152 -8.48 -15.41 6.26
N GLN A 153 -8.55 -14.36 7.06
CA GLN A 153 -9.78 -13.89 7.68
C GLN A 153 -10.56 -12.99 6.75
N THR A 154 -11.87 -13.17 6.64
CA THR A 154 -12.69 -12.30 5.77
C THR A 154 -13.04 -10.98 6.46
N ARG A 155 -12.05 -10.12 6.53
CA ARG A 155 -12.10 -8.78 7.09
C ARG A 155 -11.11 -7.84 6.36
N PRO A 156 -11.29 -6.54 6.48
CA PRO A 156 -10.23 -5.59 6.12
C PRO A 156 -8.97 -5.82 6.97
N LEU A 157 -7.84 -5.34 6.50
CA LEU A 157 -6.65 -5.23 7.34
C LEU A 157 -6.93 -4.28 8.51
N SER A 158 -6.40 -4.59 9.68
CA SER A 158 -6.53 -3.78 10.89
C SER A 158 -5.63 -2.53 10.85
N ILE A 159 -5.82 -1.62 11.81
CA ILE A 159 -4.93 -0.46 12.01
C ILE A 159 -3.48 -0.92 12.24
N LYS A 160 -3.29 -1.95 13.08
CA LYS A 160 -1.96 -2.48 13.39
C LYS A 160 -1.30 -3.10 12.16
N GLU A 161 -2.03 -3.87 11.38
CA GLU A 161 -1.55 -4.45 10.12
C GLU A 161 -1.22 -3.35 9.08
N TYR A 162 -2.07 -2.33 8.93
CA TYR A 162 -1.81 -1.17 8.08
C TYR A 162 -0.53 -0.44 8.49
N ALA A 163 -0.35 -0.20 9.79
CA ALA A 163 0.80 0.48 10.34
C ALA A 163 2.10 -0.29 10.06
N ARG A 164 2.11 -1.59 10.32
CA ARG A 164 3.28 -2.45 10.07
C ARG A 164 3.65 -2.53 8.60
N ILE A 165 2.67 -2.62 7.69
CA ILE A 165 2.91 -2.61 6.24
C ILE A 165 3.54 -1.27 5.77
N GLN A 166 3.22 -0.16 6.43
CA GLN A 166 3.86 1.13 6.19
C GLN A 166 5.20 1.31 6.93
N GLY A 167 5.57 0.34 7.78
CA GLY A 167 6.81 0.34 8.54
C GLY A 167 6.77 1.13 9.84
N PHE A 168 5.58 1.49 10.35
CA PHE A 168 5.46 2.10 11.68
C PHE A 168 5.76 1.07 12.78
N PRO A 169 6.48 1.46 13.85
CA PRO A 169 6.67 0.60 15.00
C PRO A 169 5.37 0.43 15.78
N ASP A 170 5.19 -0.71 16.45
CA ASP A 170 3.98 -1.02 17.23
C ASP A 170 3.70 -0.02 18.37
N SER A 171 4.74 0.66 18.85
CA SER A 171 4.62 1.72 19.84
C SER A 171 4.02 3.02 19.32
N TRP A 172 3.89 3.17 17.98
CA TRP A 172 3.35 4.39 17.40
C TRP A 172 1.83 4.45 17.58
N LYS A 173 1.36 5.56 18.13
CA LYS A 173 -0.07 5.79 18.39
C LYS A 173 -0.67 6.68 17.30
N PHE A 174 -1.79 6.23 16.75
CA PHE A 174 -2.62 7.02 15.84
C PHE A 174 -3.86 7.48 16.59
N GLU A 175 -4.18 8.76 16.50
CA GLU A 175 -5.27 9.36 17.25
C GLU A 175 -6.51 9.61 16.37
N GLY A 176 -7.66 9.74 17.03
CA GLY A 176 -8.93 10.04 16.40
C GLY A 176 -9.75 8.79 16.03
N SER A 177 -10.78 8.99 15.20
CA SER A 177 -11.67 7.91 14.77
C SER A 177 -10.90 6.84 13.97
N LEU A 178 -11.47 5.64 13.89
CA LEU A 178 -10.89 4.53 13.12
C LEU A 178 -10.61 4.92 11.66
N ASN A 179 -11.54 5.64 11.02
CA ASN A 179 -11.34 6.16 9.66
C ASN A 179 -10.18 7.19 9.59
N SER A 180 -10.04 8.05 10.59
CA SER A 180 -8.96 9.02 10.67
C SER A 180 -7.60 8.32 10.78
N ARG A 181 -7.50 7.27 11.58
CA ARG A 181 -6.28 6.48 11.75
C ARG A 181 -5.87 5.79 10.45
N TYR A 182 -6.80 5.16 9.73
CA TYR A 182 -6.52 4.62 8.39
C TYR A 182 -6.04 5.68 7.41
N LYS A 183 -6.65 6.88 7.44
CA LYS A 183 -6.27 8.00 6.57
C LYS A 183 -4.86 8.48 6.88
N GLN A 184 -4.47 8.58 8.15
CA GLN A 184 -3.11 8.95 8.55
C GLN A 184 -2.09 7.96 7.99
N ILE A 185 -2.32 6.65 8.20
CA ILE A 185 -1.42 5.60 7.73
C ILE A 185 -1.36 5.56 6.20
N GLY A 186 -2.52 5.59 5.53
CA GLY A 186 -2.60 5.49 4.07
C GLY A 186 -1.97 6.69 3.34
N ASN A 187 -1.93 7.87 3.95
CA ASN A 187 -1.28 9.05 3.40
C ASN A 187 0.24 9.09 3.65
N ALA A 188 0.74 8.29 4.57
CA ALA A 188 2.15 8.29 4.92
C ALA A 188 3.04 7.83 3.74
N VAL A 189 4.25 8.32 3.71
CA VAL A 189 5.35 7.70 2.96
C VAL A 189 5.80 6.48 3.77
N PRO A 190 5.99 5.30 3.14
CA PRO A 190 6.52 4.14 3.85
C PRO A 190 7.82 4.48 4.59
N ILE A 191 7.89 4.14 5.87
CA ILE A 191 9.03 4.51 6.74
C ILE A 191 10.36 4.00 6.17
N PRO A 192 10.48 2.77 5.64
CA PRO A 192 11.73 2.29 5.06
C PRO A 192 12.21 3.16 3.88
N LEU A 193 11.30 3.54 2.97
CA LEU A 193 11.62 4.44 1.87
C LEU A 193 12.05 5.83 2.37
N GLY A 194 11.31 6.39 3.32
CA GLY A 194 11.65 7.69 3.92
C GLY A 194 13.02 7.68 4.60
N ARG A 195 13.36 6.59 5.26
CA ARG A 195 14.67 6.39 5.90
C ARG A 195 15.80 6.35 4.87
N ALA A 196 15.65 5.59 3.79
CA ALA A 196 16.65 5.51 2.73
C ALA A 196 16.91 6.89 2.09
N ILE A 197 15.86 7.64 1.78
CA ILE A 197 15.96 9.01 1.27
C ILE A 197 16.73 9.90 2.26
N GLY A 198 16.35 9.87 3.53
CA GLY A 198 17.00 10.67 4.58
C GLY A 198 18.47 10.33 4.76
N GLN A 199 18.84 9.05 4.69
CA GLN A 199 20.24 8.60 4.75
C GLN A 199 21.07 9.10 3.56
N SER A 200 20.52 9.04 2.34
CA SER A 200 21.20 9.54 1.15
C SER A 200 21.41 11.06 1.22
N ILE A 201 20.42 11.82 1.69
CA ILE A 201 20.55 13.28 1.89
C ILE A 201 21.60 13.58 2.97
N LYS A 202 21.60 12.84 4.08
CA LYS A 202 22.60 13.02 5.14
C LYS A 202 24.03 12.82 4.61
N GLY A 203 24.22 11.86 3.72
CA GLY A 203 25.52 11.60 3.06
C GLY A 203 26.03 12.77 2.22
N LEU A 204 25.17 13.69 1.75
CA LEU A 204 25.57 14.93 1.06
C LEU A 204 25.99 16.05 2.00
N MET A 205 25.57 15.98 3.26
CA MET A 205 25.77 17.05 4.24
C MET A 205 27.06 16.87 5.05
N GLY A 206 27.85 15.82 4.71
CA GLY A 206 29.12 15.49 5.36
C GLY A 206 28.94 14.62 6.55
#